data_2d74f62b613f1f0e7cc31ea4236a01c4
#
_entry.id   2d74f62b613f1f0e7cc31ea4236a01c4
#
_cell.length_a   1.000
_cell.length_b   1.000
_cell.length_c   1.000
_cell.angle_alpha   90.00
_cell.angle_beta   90.00
_cell.angle_gamma   90.00
#
_symmetry.space_group_name_H-M   'P 1'
#
loop_
_entity.id
_entity.type
_entity.pdbx_description
1 polymer ?
#
loop_
_entity_poly.entity_id
_entity_poly.type
_entity_poly.pdbx_seq_one_letter_code
_entity_poly.pdbx_strand_id
1 'polypeptide(L)'
;MEGLHKTYPEYYFLNMSKHLDYLDKKNFLTRQLCGHIMKLAEEYSDLLELGRGCLVHKDLALWNVLGDTDDIKAIIDWDDSICGDPVDDISLMGCFHGGQEISSLIKGYESVKPLPENFEMRFWLHLLRNMIFKAVIRVGAGYFDRGGDFFLSDDGSQLKATTISRINSAVAGLEGQMKIADL
;
A
#
# COMPACT_ATOMS: atom_id res chain seq x y z
N MET A 1 12.16 7.39 -22.92
CA MET A 1 10.75 7.02 -22.73
C MET A 1 10.20 8.03 -21.73
N GLU A 2 9.23 8.86 -22.12
CA GLU A 2 8.59 9.79 -21.18
C GLU A 2 7.48 9.02 -20.45
N GLY A 3 7.43 9.12 -19.12
CA GLY A 3 6.36 8.54 -18.32
C GLY A 3 5.04 9.30 -18.51
N LEU A 4 3.91 8.66 -18.17
CA LEU A 4 2.56 9.28 -18.20
C LEU A 4 2.44 10.44 -17.19
N HIS A 5 3.23 10.42 -16.12
CA HIS A 5 3.29 11.46 -15.08
C HIS A 5 4.70 12.03 -15.03
N LYS A 6 4.80 13.36 -14.88
CA LYS A 6 6.09 14.05 -14.87
C LYS A 6 6.83 13.89 -13.54
N THR A 7 6.08 13.74 -12.45
CA THR A 7 6.62 13.60 -11.10
C THR A 7 5.97 12.45 -10.36
N TYR A 8 6.65 11.94 -9.33
CA TYR A 8 6.09 10.88 -8.49
C TYR A 8 4.92 11.36 -7.62
N PRO A 9 4.92 12.61 -7.06
CA PRO A 9 3.73 13.16 -6.40
C PRO A 9 2.49 13.19 -7.31
N GLU A 10 2.60 13.59 -8.59
CA GLU A 10 1.47 13.55 -9.53
C GLU A 10 0.88 12.14 -9.66
N TYR A 11 1.74 11.12 -9.73
CA TYR A 11 1.31 9.73 -9.74
C TYR A 11 0.67 9.32 -8.41
N TYR A 12 1.26 9.69 -7.27
CA TYR A 12 0.74 9.34 -5.94
C TYR A 12 -0.68 9.88 -5.74
N PHE A 13 -0.94 11.14 -6.07
CA PHE A 13 -2.24 11.80 -5.92
C PHE A 13 -3.24 11.48 -7.05
N LEU A 14 -2.82 10.73 -8.08
CA LEU A 14 -3.70 10.36 -9.18
C LEU A 14 -4.97 9.70 -8.67
N ASN A 15 -6.11 10.35 -8.97
CA ASN A 15 -7.45 9.92 -8.56
C ASN A 15 -7.70 9.81 -7.03
N MET A 16 -6.78 10.20 -6.15
CA MET A 16 -6.93 10.05 -4.70
C MET A 16 -8.25 10.67 -4.21
N SER A 17 -8.52 11.92 -4.57
CA SER A 17 -9.79 12.61 -4.22
C SER A 17 -11.01 11.86 -4.73
N LYS A 18 -11.00 11.39 -5.98
CA LYS A 18 -12.11 10.61 -6.56
C LYS A 18 -12.32 9.28 -5.85
N HIS A 19 -11.25 8.62 -5.44
CA HIS A 19 -11.30 7.36 -4.69
C HIS A 19 -11.93 7.57 -3.31
N LEU A 20 -11.51 8.60 -2.59
CA LEU A 20 -12.06 8.94 -1.29
C LEU A 20 -13.54 9.35 -1.38
N ASP A 21 -13.90 10.17 -2.35
CA ASP A 21 -15.30 10.52 -2.63
C ASP A 21 -16.16 9.29 -2.96
N TYR A 22 -15.60 8.33 -3.71
CA TYR A 22 -16.29 7.08 -4.02
C TYR A 22 -16.54 6.24 -2.76
N LEU A 23 -15.52 6.08 -1.91
CA LEU A 23 -15.62 5.31 -0.67
C LEU A 23 -16.60 5.95 0.34
N ASP A 24 -16.64 7.29 0.43
CA ASP A 24 -17.65 8.03 1.20
C ASP A 24 -19.06 7.78 0.67
N LYS A 25 -19.30 7.97 -0.64
CA LYS A 25 -20.58 7.70 -1.29
C LYS A 25 -21.09 6.27 -1.13
N LYS A 26 -20.16 5.31 -1.00
CA LYS A 26 -20.49 3.90 -0.76
C LYS A 26 -20.63 3.56 0.74
N ASN A 27 -20.55 4.54 1.63
CA ASN A 27 -20.57 4.37 3.09
C ASN A 27 -19.50 3.36 3.59
N PHE A 28 -18.39 3.27 2.88
CA PHE A 28 -17.26 2.42 3.29
C PHE A 28 -16.34 3.16 4.27
N LEU A 29 -16.05 4.42 3.99
CA LEU A 29 -15.36 5.36 4.89
C LEU A 29 -16.28 6.54 5.18
N THR A 30 -16.10 7.16 6.36
CA THR A 30 -16.81 8.40 6.68
C THR A 30 -16.19 9.59 5.95
N ARG A 31 -16.98 10.60 5.62
CA ARG A 31 -16.50 11.86 5.05
C ARG A 31 -15.40 12.52 5.89
N GLN A 32 -15.54 12.46 7.22
CA GLN A 32 -14.53 12.99 8.14
C GLN A 32 -13.19 12.28 7.98
N LEU A 33 -13.19 10.94 7.92
CA LEU A 33 -11.97 10.15 7.73
C LEU A 33 -11.36 10.39 6.34
N CYS A 34 -12.19 10.49 5.30
CA CYS A 34 -11.72 10.81 3.94
C CYS A 34 -11.00 12.18 3.90
N GLY A 35 -11.56 13.20 4.54
CA GLY A 35 -10.93 14.52 4.65
C GLY A 35 -9.64 14.48 5.47
N HIS A 36 -9.59 13.69 6.53
CA HIS A 36 -8.39 13.52 7.35
C HIS A 36 -7.27 12.79 6.58
N ILE A 37 -7.60 11.72 5.85
CA ILE A 37 -6.66 10.99 4.98
C ILE A 37 -6.05 11.93 3.95
N MET A 38 -6.87 12.74 3.27
CA MET A 38 -6.35 13.68 2.27
C MET A 38 -5.39 14.68 2.87
N LYS A 39 -5.75 15.26 4.05
CA LYS A 39 -4.90 16.20 4.77
C LYS A 39 -3.55 15.57 5.16
N LEU A 40 -3.55 14.35 5.71
CA LEU A 40 -2.30 13.64 6.04
C LEU A 40 -1.44 13.39 4.80
N ALA A 41 -2.04 12.94 3.70
CA ALA A 41 -1.30 12.70 2.46
C ALA A 41 -0.67 14.00 1.92
N GLU A 42 -1.36 15.13 2.01
CA GLU A 42 -0.85 16.46 1.62
C GLU A 42 0.26 16.93 2.57
N GLU A 43 0.12 16.73 3.87
CA GLU A 43 1.09 17.11 4.90
C GLU A 43 2.45 16.42 4.70
N TYR A 44 2.44 15.16 4.29
CA TYR A 44 3.64 14.37 4.03
C TYR A 44 4.06 14.31 2.55
N SER A 45 3.48 15.15 1.70
CA SER A 45 3.74 15.11 0.25
C SER A 45 5.21 15.36 -0.13
N ASP A 46 5.95 16.12 0.65
CA ASP A 46 7.38 16.37 0.43
C ASP A 46 8.22 15.07 0.46
N LEU A 47 7.75 14.02 1.18
CA LEU A 47 8.41 12.71 1.19
C LEU A 47 8.32 11.97 -0.15
N LEU A 48 7.45 12.41 -1.04
CA LEU A 48 7.26 11.87 -2.39
C LEU A 48 8.18 12.51 -3.43
N GLU A 49 8.91 13.58 -3.07
CA GLU A 49 9.89 14.22 -3.95
C GLU A 49 11.14 13.34 -4.05
N LEU A 50 11.16 12.48 -5.06
CA LEU A 50 12.24 11.53 -5.28
C LEU A 50 13.36 12.17 -6.10
N GLY A 51 14.55 12.29 -5.56
CA GLY A 51 15.73 12.70 -6.33
C GLY A 51 16.07 11.67 -7.44
N ARG A 52 15.79 10.40 -7.20
CA ARG A 52 15.92 9.30 -8.15
C ARG A 52 14.95 8.17 -7.81
N GLY A 53 14.15 7.77 -8.78
CA GLY A 53 13.28 6.59 -8.67
C GLY A 53 14.03 5.28 -8.97
N CYS A 54 13.42 4.16 -8.62
CA CYS A 54 13.83 2.81 -9.02
C CYS A 54 12.67 2.09 -9.70
N LEU A 55 12.93 0.90 -10.25
CA LEU A 55 11.86 0.02 -10.70
C LEU A 55 11.07 -0.48 -9.50
N VAL A 56 9.76 -0.26 -9.52
CA VAL A 56 8.78 -0.67 -8.52
C VAL A 56 7.79 -1.58 -9.21
N HIS A 57 7.51 -2.74 -8.63
CA HIS A 57 6.63 -3.76 -9.20
C HIS A 57 5.16 -3.33 -9.21
N LYS A 58 4.71 -2.68 -8.13
CA LYS A 58 3.34 -2.18 -7.91
C LYS A 58 2.25 -3.23 -7.67
N ASP A 59 2.54 -4.50 -7.88
CA ASP A 59 1.71 -5.62 -7.45
C ASP A 59 2.55 -6.74 -6.83
N LEU A 60 3.57 -6.37 -6.04
CA LEU A 60 4.39 -7.32 -5.31
C LEU A 60 3.56 -7.99 -4.20
N ALA A 61 3.24 -9.25 -4.44
CA ALA A 61 2.54 -10.12 -3.50
C ALA A 61 3.11 -11.54 -3.61
N LEU A 62 2.93 -12.38 -2.59
CA LEU A 62 3.56 -13.71 -2.58
C LEU A 62 3.08 -14.61 -3.71
N TRP A 63 1.89 -14.41 -4.25
CA TRP A 63 1.42 -15.14 -5.45
C TRP A 63 2.12 -14.74 -6.75
N ASN A 64 2.82 -13.62 -6.77
CA ASN A 64 3.67 -13.16 -7.88
C ASN A 64 5.15 -13.52 -7.67
N VAL A 65 5.47 -14.28 -6.60
CA VAL A 65 6.83 -14.74 -6.29
C VAL A 65 6.89 -16.25 -6.49
N LEU A 66 7.69 -16.69 -7.45
CA LEU A 66 7.91 -18.11 -7.74
C LEU A 66 9.23 -18.57 -7.10
N GLY A 67 9.19 -19.71 -6.42
CA GLY A 67 10.37 -20.25 -5.76
C GLY A 67 10.06 -21.55 -5.05
N ASP A 68 11.04 -22.00 -4.28
CA ASP A 68 10.93 -23.14 -3.36
C ASP A 68 11.28 -22.66 -1.93
N THR A 69 11.49 -23.60 -1.01
CA THR A 69 11.82 -23.28 0.39
C THR A 69 13.17 -22.59 0.56
N ASP A 70 14.06 -22.68 -0.42
CA ASP A 70 15.45 -22.23 -0.32
C ASP A 70 15.71 -20.97 -1.14
N ASP A 71 15.02 -20.81 -2.30
CA ASP A 71 15.31 -19.75 -3.24
C ASP A 71 14.08 -19.14 -3.92
N ILE A 72 14.11 -17.83 -4.13
CA ILE A 72 13.23 -17.15 -5.08
C ILE A 72 13.79 -17.33 -6.49
N LYS A 73 13.00 -17.94 -7.39
CA LYS A 73 13.40 -18.21 -8.78
C LYS A 73 12.96 -17.12 -9.75
N ALA A 74 11.80 -16.51 -9.51
CA ALA A 74 11.28 -15.42 -10.33
C ALA A 74 10.27 -14.55 -9.58
N ILE A 75 10.17 -13.30 -10.01
CA ILE A 75 9.04 -12.41 -9.70
C ILE A 75 8.36 -12.14 -11.04
N ILE A 76 7.05 -12.39 -11.11
CA ILE A 76 6.23 -12.32 -12.33
C ILE A 76 5.19 -11.21 -12.21
N ASP A 77 4.48 -10.93 -13.30
CA ASP A 77 3.38 -9.96 -13.37
C ASP A 77 3.83 -8.50 -13.15
N TRP A 78 4.71 -8.05 -14.04
CA TRP A 78 5.30 -6.70 -14.02
C TRP A 78 4.48 -5.65 -14.78
N ASP A 79 3.24 -5.95 -15.15
CA ASP A 79 2.42 -5.09 -16.03
C ASP A 79 2.12 -3.73 -15.39
N ASP A 80 2.02 -3.66 -14.05
CA ASP A 80 1.78 -2.43 -13.29
C ASP A 80 3.06 -1.66 -12.91
N SER A 81 4.24 -2.15 -13.35
CA SER A 81 5.51 -1.60 -12.91
C SER A 81 5.74 -0.15 -13.31
N ILE A 82 6.34 0.60 -12.40
CA ILE A 82 6.65 2.02 -12.59
C ILE A 82 8.08 2.36 -12.17
N CYS A 83 8.52 3.57 -12.54
CA CYS A 83 9.67 4.21 -11.89
C CYS A 83 9.16 4.99 -10.69
N GLY A 84 9.53 4.57 -9.47
CA GLY A 84 8.97 5.13 -8.24
C GLY A 84 9.83 4.95 -7.01
N ASP A 85 9.17 5.00 -5.86
CA ASP A 85 9.78 4.86 -4.55
C ASP A 85 9.97 3.39 -4.18
N PRO A 86 11.19 2.94 -3.84
CA PRO A 86 11.43 1.56 -3.42
C PRO A 86 10.61 1.12 -2.19
N VAL A 87 10.15 2.06 -1.37
CA VAL A 87 9.33 1.76 -0.18
C VAL A 87 7.91 1.33 -0.58
N ASP A 88 7.45 1.67 -1.78
CA ASP A 88 6.09 1.37 -2.24
C ASP A 88 5.82 -0.14 -2.30
N ASP A 89 6.75 -0.96 -2.84
CA ASP A 89 6.60 -2.42 -2.87
C ASP A 89 6.66 -3.04 -1.47
N ILE A 90 7.53 -2.55 -0.59
CA ILE A 90 7.59 -3.01 0.81
C ILE A 90 6.26 -2.70 1.52
N SER A 91 5.70 -1.52 1.30
CA SER A 91 4.42 -1.12 1.88
C SER A 91 3.25 -1.90 1.30
N LEU A 92 3.33 -2.27 0.01
CA LEU A 92 2.30 -3.08 -0.66
C LEU A 92 2.16 -4.46 0.00
N MET A 93 3.28 -5.07 0.40
CA MET A 93 3.25 -6.31 1.20
C MET A 93 2.48 -6.11 2.52
N GLY A 94 2.55 -4.93 3.14
CA GLY A 94 1.77 -4.56 4.33
C GLY A 94 0.25 -4.54 4.10
N CYS A 95 -0.24 -4.55 2.86
CA CYS A 95 -1.66 -4.72 2.56
C CYS A 95 -2.17 -6.13 2.90
N PHE A 96 -1.28 -7.12 2.97
CA PHE A 96 -1.61 -8.55 3.09
C PHE A 96 -0.98 -9.22 4.30
N HIS A 97 0.17 -8.73 4.78
CA HIS A 97 1.00 -9.37 5.79
C HIS A 97 1.12 -8.51 7.06
N GLY A 98 1.45 -9.15 8.17
CA GLY A 98 1.60 -8.50 9.47
C GLY A 98 3.01 -7.97 9.71
N GLY A 99 3.20 -7.33 10.86
CA GLY A 99 4.46 -6.69 11.22
C GLY A 99 5.67 -7.63 11.29
N GLN A 100 5.45 -8.91 11.61
CA GLN A 100 6.55 -9.90 11.67
C GLN A 100 7.11 -10.20 10.28
N GLU A 101 6.23 -10.45 9.29
CA GLU A 101 6.62 -10.70 7.90
C GLU A 101 7.25 -9.46 7.28
N ILE A 102 6.65 -8.28 7.52
CA ILE A 102 7.19 -7.01 7.03
C ILE A 102 8.55 -6.72 7.66
N SER A 103 8.74 -6.99 8.96
CA SER A 103 10.04 -6.84 9.63
C SER A 103 11.12 -7.76 9.03
N SER A 104 10.73 -8.97 8.61
CA SER A 104 11.64 -9.90 7.92
C SER A 104 12.01 -9.41 6.52
N LEU A 105 11.04 -8.87 5.78
CA LEU A 105 11.26 -8.25 4.46
C LEU A 105 12.20 -7.03 4.58
N ILE A 106 11.99 -6.16 5.57
CA ILE A 106 12.83 -4.99 5.82
C ILE A 106 14.28 -5.41 6.11
N LYS A 107 14.50 -6.42 6.98
CA LYS A 107 15.83 -6.97 7.25
C LYS A 107 16.51 -7.52 5.99
N GLY A 108 15.74 -8.21 5.14
CA GLY A 108 16.23 -8.68 3.84
C GLY A 108 16.64 -7.52 2.93
N TYR A 109 15.87 -6.47 2.85
CA TYR A 109 16.19 -5.26 2.09
C TYR A 109 17.48 -4.60 2.64
N GLU A 110 17.58 -4.40 3.95
CA GLU A 110 18.76 -3.80 4.61
C GLU A 110 20.03 -4.59 4.42
N SER A 111 19.95 -5.92 4.23
CA SER A 111 21.13 -6.74 3.95
C SER A 111 21.79 -6.44 2.60
N VAL A 112 21.05 -5.80 1.70
CA VAL A 112 21.51 -5.46 0.33
C VAL A 112 21.71 -3.95 0.17
N LYS A 113 20.85 -3.13 0.78
CA LYS A 113 20.84 -1.68 0.61
C LYS A 113 20.28 -1.00 1.86
N PRO A 114 20.88 0.12 2.32
CA PRO A 114 20.31 0.91 3.41
C PRO A 114 18.88 1.34 3.13
N LEU A 115 18.05 1.40 4.18
CA LEU A 115 16.72 1.96 4.07
C LEU A 115 16.79 3.42 3.62
N PRO A 116 15.86 3.86 2.76
CA PRO A 116 15.75 5.26 2.38
C PRO A 116 15.48 6.16 3.59
N GLU A 117 15.85 7.42 3.49
CA GLU A 117 15.51 8.42 4.49
C GLU A 117 14.00 8.49 4.72
N ASN A 118 13.59 8.72 5.96
CA ASN A 118 12.19 8.74 6.39
C ASN A 118 11.40 7.46 6.01
N PHE A 119 12.06 6.31 5.99
CA PHE A 119 11.49 5.03 5.56
C PHE A 119 10.14 4.73 6.22
N GLU A 120 10.03 4.87 7.54
CA GLU A 120 8.81 4.53 8.28
C GLU A 120 7.61 5.39 7.84
N MET A 121 7.80 6.70 7.72
CA MET A 121 6.74 7.61 7.28
C MET A 121 6.35 7.37 5.82
N ARG A 122 7.33 7.10 4.95
CA ARG A 122 7.09 6.74 3.55
C ARG A 122 6.36 5.40 3.43
N PHE A 123 6.68 4.42 4.28
CA PHE A 123 5.96 3.16 4.35
C PHE A 123 4.47 3.38 4.63
N TRP A 124 4.15 4.15 5.66
CA TRP A 124 2.75 4.44 6.02
C TRP A 124 2.02 5.23 4.92
N LEU A 125 2.71 6.19 4.31
CA LEU A 125 2.15 6.98 3.22
C LEU A 125 1.77 6.10 2.02
N HIS A 126 2.66 5.20 1.61
CA HIS A 126 2.39 4.25 0.52
C HIS A 126 1.35 3.20 0.91
N LEU A 127 1.37 2.67 2.14
CA LEU A 127 0.35 1.74 2.61
C LEU A 127 -1.04 2.36 2.55
N LEU A 128 -1.17 3.62 2.97
CA LEU A 128 -2.42 4.36 2.90
C LEU A 128 -2.96 4.42 1.46
N ARG A 129 -2.13 4.87 0.50
CA ARG A 129 -2.51 4.94 -0.91
C ARG A 129 -2.89 3.57 -1.47
N ASN A 130 -2.07 2.56 -1.23
CA ASN A 130 -2.31 1.20 -1.71
C ASN A 130 -3.62 0.64 -1.15
N MET A 131 -3.91 0.86 0.13
CA MET A 131 -5.15 0.41 0.76
C MET A 131 -6.38 1.16 0.27
N ILE A 132 -6.31 2.48 0.01
CA ILE A 132 -7.40 3.24 -0.60
C ILE A 132 -7.71 2.70 -2.00
N PHE A 133 -6.70 2.46 -2.83
CA PHE A 133 -6.87 1.87 -4.15
C PHE A 133 -7.51 0.48 -4.09
N LYS A 134 -6.99 -0.41 -3.24
CA LYS A 134 -7.57 -1.75 -3.03
C LYS A 134 -9.00 -1.69 -2.48
N ALA A 135 -9.31 -0.76 -1.59
CA ALA A 135 -10.67 -0.57 -1.07
C ALA A 135 -11.66 -0.20 -2.19
N VAL A 136 -11.28 0.70 -3.11
CA VAL A 136 -12.12 1.07 -4.27
C VAL A 136 -12.43 -0.16 -5.14
N ILE A 137 -11.42 -0.98 -5.45
CA ILE A 137 -11.60 -2.22 -6.22
C ILE A 137 -12.53 -3.18 -5.47
N ARG A 138 -12.27 -3.43 -4.19
CA ARG A 138 -13.02 -4.39 -3.36
C ARG A 138 -14.49 -3.99 -3.20
N VAL A 139 -14.76 -2.72 -2.96
CA VAL A 139 -16.13 -2.16 -2.92
C VAL A 139 -16.80 -2.26 -4.28
N GLY A 140 -16.11 -1.87 -5.35
CA GLY A 140 -16.67 -1.85 -6.72
C GLY A 140 -17.00 -3.25 -7.24
N ALA A 141 -16.18 -4.23 -6.91
CA ALA A 141 -16.37 -5.64 -7.31
C ALA A 141 -17.29 -6.44 -6.36
N GLY A 142 -17.82 -5.83 -5.29
CA GLY A 142 -18.69 -6.50 -4.32
C GLY A 142 -17.97 -7.61 -3.54
N TYR A 143 -16.65 -7.47 -3.31
CA TYR A 143 -15.86 -8.52 -2.67
C TYR A 143 -16.20 -8.72 -1.20
N PHE A 144 -16.71 -7.72 -0.53
CA PHE A 144 -17.08 -7.78 0.87
C PHE A 144 -18.37 -8.56 1.16
N ASP A 145 -19.14 -8.85 0.12
CA ASP A 145 -20.40 -9.63 0.22
C ASP A 145 -20.20 -11.09 -0.19
N ARG A 146 -18.97 -11.50 -0.52
CA ARG A 146 -18.66 -12.87 -0.94
C ARG A 146 -18.45 -13.79 0.26
N GLY A 147 -18.95 -15.04 0.15
CA GLY A 147 -18.60 -16.13 1.06
C GLY A 147 -17.41 -16.92 0.54
N GLY A 148 -16.75 -17.66 1.46
CA GLY A 148 -15.61 -18.53 1.17
C GLY A 148 -14.27 -17.80 1.11
N ASP A 149 -13.18 -18.56 1.09
CA ASP A 149 -11.81 -18.07 1.13
C ASP A 149 -11.50 -17.13 -0.04
N PHE A 150 -10.98 -15.96 0.28
CA PHE A 150 -10.74 -14.93 -0.72
C PHE A 150 -9.66 -13.92 -0.27
N PHE A 151 -8.63 -13.73 -1.08
CA PHE A 151 -7.51 -12.80 -0.81
C PHE A 151 -6.92 -12.93 0.61
N LEU A 152 -6.55 -14.13 1.03
CA LEU A 152 -6.02 -14.41 2.37
C LEU A 152 -7.01 -14.06 3.50
N SER A 153 -8.30 -14.10 3.22
CA SER A 153 -9.38 -13.91 4.18
C SER A 153 -10.38 -15.06 4.07
N ASP A 154 -10.99 -15.46 5.19
CA ASP A 154 -11.93 -16.58 5.23
C ASP A 154 -13.23 -16.25 4.48
N ASP A 155 -13.60 -14.98 4.43
CA ASP A 155 -14.75 -14.47 3.69
C ASP A 155 -14.66 -12.95 3.41
N GLY A 156 -15.65 -12.41 2.73
CA GLY A 156 -15.73 -10.99 2.40
C GLY A 156 -15.87 -10.08 3.62
N SER A 157 -16.47 -10.53 4.72
CA SER A 157 -16.63 -9.73 5.94
C SER A 157 -15.29 -9.56 6.66
N GLN A 158 -14.49 -10.62 6.72
CA GLN A 158 -13.12 -10.56 7.24
C GLN A 158 -12.24 -9.69 6.34
N LEU A 159 -12.36 -9.82 5.01
CA LEU A 159 -11.65 -8.96 4.07
C LEU A 159 -11.99 -7.48 4.26
N LYS A 160 -13.28 -7.16 4.54
CA LYS A 160 -13.73 -5.80 4.86
C LYS A 160 -13.08 -5.29 6.13
N ALA A 161 -13.14 -6.07 7.20
CA ALA A 161 -12.56 -5.71 8.50
C ALA A 161 -11.04 -5.46 8.39
N THR A 162 -10.32 -6.36 7.71
CA THR A 162 -8.88 -6.22 7.46
C THR A 162 -8.59 -4.96 6.62
N THR A 163 -9.39 -4.68 5.59
CA THR A 163 -9.22 -3.48 4.75
C THR A 163 -9.33 -2.21 5.58
N ILE A 164 -10.37 -2.10 6.42
CA ILE A 164 -10.58 -0.94 7.30
C ILE A 164 -9.47 -0.84 8.34
N SER A 165 -9.09 -1.96 8.96
CA SER A 165 -8.00 -2.00 9.94
C SER A 165 -6.69 -1.48 9.35
N ARG A 166 -6.31 -1.92 8.14
CA ARG A 166 -5.07 -1.47 7.48
C ARG A 166 -5.09 0.02 7.12
N ILE A 167 -6.24 0.56 6.70
CA ILE A 167 -6.38 2.01 6.48
C ILE A 167 -6.16 2.77 7.80
N ASN A 168 -6.79 2.32 8.89
CA ASN A 168 -6.62 2.94 10.20
C ASN A 168 -5.18 2.82 10.72
N SER A 169 -4.53 1.66 10.51
CA SER A 169 -3.11 1.47 10.85
C SER A 169 -2.21 2.46 10.10
N ALA A 170 -2.47 2.67 8.80
CA ALA A 170 -1.69 3.63 8.02
C ALA A 170 -1.90 5.08 8.51
N VAL A 171 -3.12 5.45 8.87
CA VAL A 171 -3.42 6.75 9.49
C VAL A 171 -2.68 6.88 10.82
N ALA A 172 -2.81 5.90 11.72
CA ALA A 172 -2.14 5.91 13.03
C ALA A 172 -0.61 5.94 12.90
N GLY A 173 -0.05 5.25 11.90
CA GLY A 173 1.38 5.29 11.60
C GLY A 173 1.86 6.67 11.17
N LEU A 174 1.11 7.35 10.29
CA LEU A 174 1.41 8.73 9.88
C LEU A 174 1.28 9.74 11.04
N GLU A 175 0.41 9.47 12.01
CA GLU A 175 0.27 10.26 13.24
C GLU A 175 1.32 9.91 14.31
N GLY A 176 2.23 8.97 14.05
CA GLY A 176 3.26 8.53 14.99
C GLY A 176 2.74 7.69 16.16
N GLN A 177 1.53 7.12 16.03
CA GLN A 177 0.86 6.33 17.06
C GLN A 177 1.08 4.82 16.90
N MET A 178 1.65 4.38 15.78
CA MET A 178 1.86 2.98 15.44
C MET A 178 3.23 2.75 14.78
N LYS A 179 3.88 1.64 15.11
CA LYS A 179 5.13 1.19 14.45
C LYS A 179 4.83 0.10 13.42
N ILE A 180 5.67 -0.01 12.41
CA ILE A 180 5.54 -1.05 11.37
C ILE A 180 5.51 -2.46 11.96
N ALA A 181 6.26 -2.71 13.03
CA ALA A 181 6.30 -4.00 13.71
C ALA A 181 4.94 -4.38 14.36
N ASP A 182 4.07 -3.42 14.59
CA ASP A 182 2.75 -3.63 15.23
C ASP A 182 1.62 -3.80 14.19
N LEU A 183 1.95 -3.75 12.87
CA LEU A 183 1.02 -3.95 11.76
C LEU A 183 0.53 -5.41 11.73
#